data_4d0f0858417681c748c6321735befb9a
#
_entry.id   4d0f0858417681c748c6321735befb9a
#
_cell.length_a   1.000
_cell.length_b   1.000
_cell.length_c   1.000
_cell.angle_alpha   90.00
_cell.angle_beta   90.00
_cell.angle_gamma   90.00
#
_symmetry.space_group_name_H-M   'P 1'
#
loop_
_entity.id
_entity.type
_entity.pdbx_description
1 polymer ?
#
loop_
_entity_poly.entity_id
_entity_poly.type
_entity_poly.pdbx_seq_one_letter_code
_entity_poly.pdbx_strand_id
1 'polypeptide(L)'
;GTCLIADLNRPDGFSAAQIISVAAAYERLASFGDASGNRLRPDEALKRIQGEVGKLFSLVPIKLLINVLGLFPVGSLVELSSGHLGVVIEFPNDRRSLINPIVRLIRGPNGQEIEEVVDLEEDQERRVVRCLDPEDYNINVVSYFVGQEQRKLFLESLNPARPDITI
;
A
#
# COMPACT_ATOMS: atom_id res chain seq x y z
N GLY A 1 -38.23 1.71 -9.36
CA GLY A 1 -36.81 1.48 -9.04
C GLY A 1 -36.71 0.50 -7.87
N THR A 2 -36.83 -0.80 -8.16
CA THR A 2 -36.68 -1.84 -7.14
C THR A 2 -35.20 -2.06 -6.94
N CYS A 3 -34.74 -1.75 -5.75
CA CYS A 3 -33.36 -1.74 -5.36
C CYS A 3 -32.72 -3.13 -5.42
N LEU A 4 -31.52 -3.18 -5.96
CA LEU A 4 -30.55 -4.28 -6.07
C LEU A 4 -30.17 -4.97 -4.74
N ILE A 5 -30.95 -4.79 -3.65
CA ILE A 5 -30.66 -5.38 -2.34
C ILE A 5 -31.10 -6.85 -2.24
N ALA A 6 -32.01 -7.31 -3.12
CA ALA A 6 -32.53 -8.67 -3.07
C ALA A 6 -31.55 -9.76 -3.52
N ASP A 7 -30.50 -9.43 -4.27
CA ASP A 7 -29.48 -10.39 -4.73
C ASP A 7 -28.30 -10.59 -3.75
N LEU A 8 -28.36 -9.97 -2.59
CA LEU A 8 -27.30 -10.06 -1.57
C LEU A 8 -27.27 -11.40 -0.82
N ASN A 9 -28.27 -12.24 -1.04
CA ASN A 9 -28.45 -13.50 -0.31
C ASN A 9 -28.30 -14.72 -1.21
N ARG A 10 -27.27 -14.77 -2.03
CA ARG A 10 -26.92 -15.99 -2.74
C ARG A 10 -26.37 -17.03 -1.76
N PRO A 11 -26.71 -18.33 -1.93
CA PRO A 11 -26.22 -19.40 -1.04
C PRO A 11 -24.70 -19.59 -1.05
N ASP A 12 -24.00 -19.04 -2.00
CA ASP A 12 -22.54 -18.99 -2.14
C ASP A 12 -21.88 -17.81 -1.38
N GLY A 13 -22.67 -17.04 -0.61
CA GLY A 13 -22.17 -16.15 0.45
C GLY A 13 -21.37 -14.93 -0.02
N PHE A 14 -21.49 -14.53 -1.30
CA PHE A 14 -20.62 -13.53 -1.90
C PHE A 14 -21.40 -12.60 -2.84
N SER A 15 -21.36 -11.30 -2.56
CA SER A 15 -21.96 -10.29 -3.41
C SER A 15 -20.98 -9.17 -3.74
N ALA A 16 -21.20 -8.51 -4.88
CA ALA A 16 -20.42 -7.33 -5.28
C ALA A 16 -20.46 -6.21 -4.21
N ALA A 17 -21.60 -6.07 -3.51
CA ALA A 17 -21.74 -5.10 -2.43
C ALA A 17 -20.80 -5.39 -1.24
N GLN A 18 -20.56 -6.66 -0.93
CA GLN A 18 -19.60 -7.03 0.12
C GLN A 18 -18.16 -6.73 -0.28
N ILE A 19 -17.77 -6.92 -1.55
CA ILE A 19 -16.46 -6.51 -2.05
C ILE A 19 -16.29 -5.00 -1.89
N ILE A 20 -17.27 -4.23 -2.37
CA ILE A 20 -17.25 -2.76 -2.28
C ILE A 20 -17.18 -2.31 -0.82
N SER A 21 -17.93 -2.95 0.08
CA SER A 21 -17.94 -2.60 1.51
C SER A 21 -16.57 -2.84 2.16
N VAL A 22 -15.91 -3.95 1.86
CA VAL A 22 -14.56 -4.25 2.37
C VAL A 22 -13.53 -3.30 1.80
N ALA A 23 -13.58 -3.02 0.48
CA ALA A 23 -12.67 -2.08 -0.17
C ALA A 23 -12.85 -0.65 0.38
N ALA A 24 -14.09 -0.20 0.57
CA ALA A 24 -14.39 1.11 1.15
C ALA A 24 -13.94 1.21 2.62
N ALA A 25 -14.07 0.12 3.39
CA ALA A 25 -13.58 0.09 4.77
C ALA A 25 -12.04 0.18 4.83
N TYR A 26 -11.35 -0.51 3.93
CA TYR A 26 -9.90 -0.43 3.81
C TYR A 26 -9.45 1.00 3.45
N GLU A 27 -10.02 1.56 2.39
CA GLU A 27 -9.73 2.92 1.95
C GLU A 27 -9.95 3.94 3.06
N ARG A 28 -11.07 3.83 3.77
CA ARG A 28 -11.38 4.72 4.88
C ARG A 28 -10.33 4.66 5.99
N LEU A 29 -9.91 3.46 6.39
CA LEU A 29 -8.90 3.28 7.44
C LEU A 29 -7.53 3.78 7.02
N ALA A 30 -7.13 3.52 5.77
CA ALA A 30 -5.82 3.90 5.25
C ALA A 30 -5.72 5.40 4.93
N SER A 31 -6.81 6.03 4.44
CA SER A 31 -6.79 7.42 3.98
C SER A 31 -7.30 8.42 5.03
N PHE A 32 -8.34 8.05 5.78
CA PHE A 32 -9.00 8.96 6.74
C PHE A 32 -8.78 8.58 8.19
N GLY A 33 -8.37 7.34 8.45
CA GLY A 33 -8.11 6.85 9.79
C GLY A 33 -9.30 6.19 10.50
N ASP A 34 -9.05 5.83 11.76
CA ASP A 34 -10.02 5.22 12.64
C ASP A 34 -10.97 6.26 13.27
N ALA A 35 -11.79 5.84 14.23
CA ALA A 35 -12.71 6.72 14.96
C ALA A 35 -12.02 7.85 15.76
N SER A 36 -10.72 7.72 16.02
CA SER A 36 -9.87 8.71 16.68
C SER A 36 -9.19 9.65 15.69
N GLY A 37 -9.39 9.46 14.38
CA GLY A 37 -8.77 10.25 13.32
C GLY A 37 -7.33 9.83 12.98
N ASN A 38 -6.84 8.73 13.55
CA ASN A 38 -5.50 8.23 13.26
C ASN A 38 -5.54 7.37 11.99
N ARG A 39 -4.79 7.79 10.97
CA ARG A 39 -4.59 7.00 9.75
C ARG A 39 -3.85 5.72 10.10
N LEU A 40 -4.34 4.61 9.60
CA LEU A 40 -3.69 3.32 9.79
C LEU A 40 -2.75 3.04 8.62
N ARG A 41 -1.61 2.47 8.93
CA ARG A 41 -0.73 1.94 7.89
C ARG A 41 -1.46 0.81 7.12
N PRO A 42 -1.09 0.57 5.85
CA PRO A 42 -1.77 -0.41 5.01
C PRO A 42 -1.91 -1.80 5.65
N ASP A 43 -0.86 -2.30 6.28
CA ASP A 43 -0.85 -3.59 6.97
C ASP A 43 -1.76 -3.60 8.22
N GLU A 44 -1.82 -2.48 8.95
CA GLU A 44 -2.71 -2.32 10.11
C GLU A 44 -4.18 -2.24 9.70
N ALA A 45 -4.48 -1.51 8.61
CA ALA A 45 -5.83 -1.43 8.05
C ALA A 45 -6.34 -2.83 7.64
N LEU A 46 -5.50 -3.63 6.97
CA LEU A 46 -5.83 -5.01 6.62
C LEU A 46 -6.04 -5.89 7.85
N LYS A 47 -5.17 -5.81 8.86
CA LYS A 47 -5.32 -6.55 10.14
C LYS A 47 -6.61 -6.16 10.86
N ARG A 48 -6.96 -4.87 10.86
CA ARG A 48 -8.20 -4.37 11.47
C ARG A 48 -9.42 -4.98 10.79
N ILE A 49 -9.46 -4.99 9.46
CA ILE A 49 -10.56 -5.59 8.68
C ILE A 49 -10.65 -7.09 8.92
N GLN A 50 -9.52 -7.80 8.98
CA GLN A 50 -9.49 -9.22 9.31
C GLN A 50 -10.11 -9.52 10.68
N GLY A 51 -9.90 -8.66 11.66
CA GLY A 51 -10.49 -8.78 13.00
C GLY A 51 -12.02 -8.67 13.03
N GLU A 52 -12.64 -8.17 11.97
CA GLU A 52 -14.09 -8.02 11.84
C GLU A 52 -14.74 -9.15 11.02
N VAL A 53 -13.98 -10.20 10.67
CA VAL A 53 -14.52 -11.41 10.02
C VAL A 53 -15.59 -12.05 10.91
N GLY A 54 -16.72 -12.37 10.29
CA GLY A 54 -17.87 -12.99 10.99
C GLY A 54 -18.74 -12.03 11.80
N LYS A 55 -18.32 -10.74 11.93
CA LYS A 55 -19.11 -9.68 12.56
C LYS A 55 -19.66 -8.71 11.50
N LEU A 56 -18.77 -8.00 10.84
CA LEU A 56 -19.10 -7.00 9.82
C LEU A 56 -18.90 -7.51 8.40
N PHE A 57 -17.92 -8.38 8.20
CA PHE A 57 -17.52 -8.85 6.88
C PHE A 57 -17.45 -10.36 6.77
N SER A 58 -17.78 -10.87 5.60
CA SER A 58 -17.55 -12.27 5.24
C SER A 58 -16.06 -12.50 4.92
N LEU A 59 -15.58 -13.73 5.11
CA LEU A 59 -14.18 -14.08 4.90
C LEU A 59 -13.75 -13.93 3.42
N VAL A 60 -14.63 -14.26 2.47
CA VAL A 60 -14.30 -14.31 1.05
C VAL A 60 -13.91 -12.96 0.48
N PRO A 61 -14.70 -11.86 0.66
CA PRO A 61 -14.32 -10.54 0.19
C PRO A 61 -12.99 -10.05 0.77
N ILE A 62 -12.71 -10.36 2.04
CA ILE A 62 -11.44 -9.99 2.68
C ILE A 62 -10.27 -10.74 2.04
N LYS A 63 -10.40 -12.05 1.81
CA LYS A 63 -9.37 -12.83 1.11
C LYS A 63 -9.12 -12.28 -0.30
N LEU A 64 -10.18 -11.91 -1.02
CA LEU A 64 -10.05 -11.30 -2.34
C LEU A 64 -9.30 -9.96 -2.28
N LEU A 65 -9.64 -9.10 -1.32
CA LEU A 65 -8.92 -7.84 -1.13
C LEU A 65 -7.43 -8.07 -0.88
N ILE A 66 -7.08 -8.99 0.03
CA ILE A 66 -5.68 -9.33 0.33
C ILE A 66 -4.99 -9.94 -0.90
N ASN A 67 -5.69 -10.79 -1.65
CA ASN A 67 -5.13 -11.37 -2.88
C ASN A 67 -4.84 -10.32 -3.97
N VAL A 68 -5.62 -9.24 -4.00
CA VAL A 68 -5.43 -8.14 -4.96
C VAL A 68 -4.34 -7.19 -4.50
N LEU A 69 -4.38 -6.76 -3.24
CA LEU A 69 -3.47 -5.75 -2.70
C LEU A 69 -2.13 -6.32 -2.24
N GLY A 70 -2.09 -7.61 -1.84
CA GLY A 70 -1.00 -8.14 -1.03
C GLY A 70 -1.11 -7.72 0.43
N LEU A 71 -0.20 -8.19 1.27
CA LEU A 71 -0.13 -7.78 2.68
C LEU A 71 0.55 -6.41 2.82
N PHE A 72 1.44 -6.08 1.89
CA PHE A 72 2.16 -4.81 1.78
C PHE A 72 1.83 -4.17 0.43
N PRO A 73 0.73 -3.41 0.30
CA PRO A 73 0.30 -2.87 -0.97
C PRO A 73 1.37 -2.06 -1.70
N VAL A 74 1.30 -2.05 -3.03
CA VAL A 74 2.14 -1.20 -3.87
C VAL A 74 2.00 0.26 -3.41
N GLY A 75 3.13 0.95 -3.24
CA GLY A 75 3.20 2.29 -2.66
C GLY A 75 3.47 2.32 -1.17
N SER A 76 3.46 1.18 -0.47
CA SER A 76 3.82 1.15 0.94
C SER A 76 5.32 1.42 1.14
N LEU A 77 5.65 2.29 2.09
CA LEU A 77 7.01 2.40 2.62
C LEU A 77 7.21 1.28 3.64
N VAL A 78 8.28 0.50 3.50
CA VAL A 78 8.55 -0.67 4.33
C VAL A 78 9.97 -0.64 4.90
N GLU A 79 10.12 -1.24 6.09
CA GLU A 79 11.41 -1.58 6.69
C GLU A 79 11.69 -3.06 6.49
N LEU A 80 12.88 -3.38 6.03
CA LEU A 80 13.35 -4.75 5.87
C LEU A 80 14.14 -5.25 7.09
N SER A 81 14.22 -6.56 7.26
CA SER A 81 14.99 -7.20 8.35
C SER A 81 16.47 -6.84 8.38
N SER A 82 17.00 -6.40 7.27
CA SER A 82 18.36 -5.87 7.11
C SER A 82 18.52 -4.40 7.49
N GLY A 83 17.45 -3.74 7.98
CA GLY A 83 17.44 -2.32 8.33
C GLY A 83 17.34 -1.36 7.14
N HIS A 84 17.16 -1.86 5.93
CA HIS A 84 16.92 -1.03 4.75
C HIS A 84 15.49 -0.51 4.74
N LEU A 85 15.30 0.71 4.21
CA LEU A 85 14.00 1.24 3.87
C LEU A 85 13.77 1.15 2.37
N GLY A 86 12.56 0.75 1.98
CA GLY A 86 12.20 0.62 0.58
C GLY A 86 10.72 0.90 0.32
N VAL A 87 10.40 1.12 -0.93
CA VAL A 87 9.01 1.30 -1.41
C VAL A 87 8.60 0.05 -2.18
N VAL A 88 7.46 -0.52 -1.82
CA VAL A 88 6.87 -1.63 -2.58
C VAL A 88 6.45 -1.12 -3.95
N ILE A 89 7.04 -1.67 -5.01
CA ILE A 89 6.78 -1.23 -6.39
C ILE A 89 5.93 -2.20 -7.19
N GLU A 90 6.00 -3.49 -6.87
CA GLU A 90 5.31 -4.54 -7.61
C GLU A 90 5.20 -5.83 -6.79
N PHE A 91 4.37 -6.76 -7.24
CA PHE A 91 4.39 -8.16 -6.81
C PHE A 91 4.85 -9.05 -7.96
N PRO A 92 5.58 -10.15 -7.67
CA PRO A 92 5.92 -11.14 -8.68
C PRO A 92 4.70 -11.63 -9.46
N ASN A 93 4.84 -11.81 -10.77
CA ASN A 93 3.72 -12.15 -11.66
C ASN A 93 3.00 -13.45 -11.30
N ASP A 94 3.71 -14.41 -10.74
CA ASP A 94 3.16 -15.70 -10.34
C ASP A 94 2.50 -15.70 -8.95
N ARG A 95 2.59 -14.59 -8.22
CA ARG A 95 1.95 -14.35 -6.90
C ARG A 95 1.99 -15.55 -5.97
N ARG A 96 3.11 -16.27 -5.91
CA ARG A 96 3.30 -17.40 -4.99
C ARG A 96 3.21 -16.93 -3.54
N SER A 97 3.64 -15.70 -3.30
CA SER A 97 3.60 -15.10 -1.98
C SER A 97 2.91 -13.74 -2.00
N LEU A 98 2.04 -13.52 -1.03
CA LEU A 98 1.39 -12.22 -0.79
C LEU A 98 2.19 -11.34 0.17
N ILE A 99 3.31 -11.86 0.69
CA ILE A 99 4.15 -11.22 1.70
C ILE A 99 5.54 -10.84 1.20
N ASN A 100 5.92 -11.29 0.00
CA ASN A 100 7.24 -11.06 -0.59
C ASN A 100 7.09 -10.19 -1.85
N PRO A 101 6.93 -8.86 -1.70
CA PRO A 101 6.83 -7.95 -2.83
C PRO A 101 8.19 -7.67 -3.46
N ILE A 102 8.17 -7.06 -4.65
CA ILE A 102 9.34 -6.40 -5.23
C ILE A 102 9.45 -5.02 -4.60
N VAL A 103 10.61 -4.71 -4.04
CA VAL A 103 10.87 -3.48 -3.27
C VAL A 103 12.00 -2.70 -3.92
N ARG A 104 11.79 -1.40 -4.12
CA ARG A 104 12.86 -0.47 -4.44
C ARG A 104 13.44 0.05 -3.14
N LEU A 105 14.67 -0.32 -2.83
CA LEU A 105 15.41 0.20 -1.68
C LEU A 105 15.79 1.66 -1.95
N ILE A 106 15.58 2.50 -0.94
CA ILE A 106 15.80 3.94 -1.03
C ILE A 106 16.76 4.46 0.04
N ARG A 107 16.90 3.72 1.13
CA ARG A 107 17.79 4.07 2.23
C ARG A 107 18.38 2.82 2.86
N GLY A 108 19.68 2.82 3.06
CA GLY A 108 20.41 1.76 3.74
C GLY A 108 20.31 1.85 5.26
N PRO A 109 20.82 0.83 6.00
CA PRO A 109 20.73 0.75 7.45
C PRO A 109 21.38 1.93 8.20
N ASN A 110 22.41 2.54 7.57
CA ASN A 110 23.11 3.69 8.14
C ASN A 110 22.55 5.04 7.67
N GLY A 111 21.38 5.03 7.02
CA GLY A 111 20.71 6.23 6.51
C GLY A 111 21.24 6.73 5.15
N GLN A 112 22.22 6.06 4.54
CA GLN A 112 22.72 6.40 3.21
C GLN A 112 21.65 6.17 2.14
N GLU A 113 21.61 7.05 1.15
CA GLU A 113 20.74 6.86 -0.02
C GLU A 113 21.26 5.69 -0.86
N ILE A 114 20.35 4.85 -1.29
CA ILE A 114 20.61 3.72 -2.20
C ILE A 114 19.51 3.65 -3.24
N GLU A 115 19.80 3.03 -4.37
CA GLU A 115 18.81 2.76 -5.40
C GLU A 115 19.06 1.33 -5.93
N GLU A 116 18.34 0.39 -5.36
CA GLU A 116 18.39 -1.03 -5.71
C GLU A 116 16.98 -1.58 -5.77
N VAL A 117 16.67 -2.44 -6.73
CA VAL A 117 15.41 -3.16 -6.80
C VAL A 117 15.66 -4.60 -6.38
N VAL A 118 14.87 -5.08 -5.44
CA VAL A 118 14.99 -6.40 -4.85
C VAL A 118 13.66 -7.13 -4.95
N ASP A 119 13.69 -8.34 -5.50
CA ASP A 119 12.58 -9.28 -5.43
C ASP A 119 12.70 -10.10 -4.14
N LEU A 120 11.81 -9.87 -3.18
CA LEU A 120 11.83 -10.57 -1.89
C LEU A 120 11.35 -12.03 -1.98
N GLU A 121 10.82 -12.46 -3.14
CA GLU A 121 10.52 -13.87 -3.36
C GLU A 121 11.81 -14.67 -3.66
N GLU A 122 12.77 -14.03 -4.35
CA GLU A 122 14.08 -14.63 -4.65
C GLU A 122 15.10 -14.41 -3.53
N ASP A 123 14.97 -13.31 -2.79
CA ASP A 123 15.86 -12.94 -1.68
C ASP A 123 15.41 -13.59 -0.37
N GLN A 124 16.09 -14.66 0.03
CA GLN A 124 15.77 -15.38 1.25
C GLN A 124 16.32 -14.73 2.54
N GLU A 125 17.18 -13.75 2.43
CA GLU A 125 17.82 -13.10 3.57
C GLU A 125 17.03 -11.90 4.10
N ARG A 126 16.37 -11.18 3.19
CA ARG A 126 15.60 -9.99 3.50
C ARG A 126 14.10 -10.27 3.50
N ARG A 127 13.37 -9.70 4.45
CA ARG A 127 11.92 -9.77 4.53
C ARG A 127 11.36 -8.46 5.04
N VAL A 128 10.12 -8.15 4.71
CA VAL A 128 9.44 -7.00 5.29
C VAL A 128 9.16 -7.24 6.77
N VAL A 129 9.57 -6.31 7.61
CA VAL A 129 9.30 -6.33 9.06
C VAL A 129 7.99 -5.59 9.36
N ARG A 130 7.81 -4.40 8.77
CA ARG A 130 6.65 -3.55 8.99
C ARG A 130 6.49 -2.50 7.90
N CYS A 131 5.27 -1.98 7.75
CA CYS A 131 5.06 -0.72 7.05
C CYS A 131 5.45 0.47 7.93
N LEU A 132 5.85 1.55 7.28
CA LEU A 132 6.19 2.82 7.91
C LEU A 132 5.26 3.91 7.38
N ASP A 133 5.05 4.97 8.16
CA ASP A 133 4.40 6.16 7.65
C ASP A 133 5.44 6.99 6.87
N PRO A 134 5.21 7.29 5.59
CA PRO A 134 6.13 8.10 4.80
C PRO A 134 6.36 9.51 5.35
N GLU A 135 5.37 10.08 6.07
CA GLU A 135 5.45 11.42 6.66
C GLU A 135 6.50 11.46 7.78
N ASP A 136 6.60 10.41 8.62
CA ASP A 136 7.58 10.31 9.71
C ASP A 136 9.02 10.32 9.20
N TYR A 137 9.24 9.90 7.96
CA TYR A 137 10.55 9.79 7.32
C TYR A 137 10.83 10.88 6.30
N ASN A 138 9.87 11.80 6.10
CA ASN A 138 9.91 12.84 5.05
C ASN A 138 10.19 12.25 3.67
N ILE A 139 9.52 11.13 3.34
CA ILE A 139 9.67 10.41 2.08
C ILE A 139 8.41 10.60 1.23
N ASN A 140 8.59 11.09 0.00
CA ASN A 140 7.52 11.10 -1.00
C ASN A 140 7.56 9.80 -1.81
N VAL A 141 6.75 8.82 -1.42
CA VAL A 141 6.71 7.51 -2.09
C VAL A 141 6.32 7.59 -3.56
N VAL A 142 5.49 8.57 -3.95
CA VAL A 142 5.03 8.73 -5.34
C VAL A 142 6.20 8.97 -6.28
N SER A 143 7.24 9.67 -5.82
CA SER A 143 8.43 9.97 -6.63
C SER A 143 9.19 8.73 -7.09
N TYR A 144 8.99 7.59 -6.45
CA TYR A 144 9.68 6.34 -6.77
C TYR A 144 8.95 5.47 -7.81
N PHE A 145 7.70 5.83 -8.16
CA PHE A 145 6.95 5.19 -9.25
C PHE A 145 7.18 5.86 -10.60
N VAL A 146 7.60 7.12 -10.57
CA VAL A 146 7.83 7.91 -11.77
C VAL A 146 9.25 7.68 -12.23
N GLY A 147 9.47 7.32 -13.50
CA GLY A 147 10.81 7.13 -14.07
C GLY A 147 11.70 8.36 -13.83
N GLN A 148 13.03 8.19 -13.83
CA GLN A 148 13.98 9.27 -13.45
C GLN A 148 13.75 10.59 -14.21
N GLU A 149 13.43 10.54 -15.51
CA GLU A 149 13.11 11.75 -16.29
C GLU A 149 11.80 12.39 -15.86
N GLN A 150 10.76 11.59 -15.63
CA GLN A 150 9.46 12.07 -15.16
C GLN A 150 9.55 12.54 -13.70
N ARG A 151 10.38 11.88 -12.86
CA ARG A 151 10.68 12.32 -11.49
C ARG A 151 11.27 13.72 -11.46
N LYS A 152 12.21 14.01 -12.36
CA LYS A 152 12.80 15.35 -12.48
C LYS A 152 11.76 16.39 -12.85
N LEU A 153 10.96 16.11 -13.88
CA LEU A 153 9.85 17.00 -14.31
C LEU A 153 8.81 17.21 -13.21
N PHE A 154 8.46 16.15 -12.47
CA PHE A 154 7.51 16.21 -11.36
C PHE A 154 8.05 17.06 -10.20
N LEU A 155 9.32 16.87 -9.80
CA LEU A 155 9.96 17.68 -8.76
C LEU A 155 10.12 19.14 -9.18
N GLU A 156 10.43 19.41 -10.44
CA GLU A 156 10.49 20.76 -11.01
C GLU A 156 9.10 21.43 -11.02
N SER A 157 8.02 20.66 -11.28
CA SER A 157 6.65 21.18 -11.24
C SER A 157 6.16 21.51 -9.83
N LEU A 158 6.68 20.83 -8.80
CA LEU A 158 6.35 21.10 -7.40
C LEU A 158 7.09 22.31 -6.82
N ASN A 159 8.19 22.70 -7.46
CA ASN A 159 8.97 23.87 -7.08
C ASN A 159 9.14 24.80 -8.31
N PRO A 160 8.08 25.48 -8.76
CA PRO A 160 8.21 26.44 -9.83
C PRO A 160 9.15 27.53 -9.35
N ALA A 161 10.34 27.59 -9.95
CA ALA A 161 11.26 28.70 -9.77
C ALA A 161 10.47 30.00 -9.91
N ARG A 162 10.54 30.88 -8.91
CA ARG A 162 9.91 32.20 -8.99
C ARG A 162 10.34 32.82 -10.31
N PRO A 163 9.41 33.29 -11.15
CA PRO A 163 9.81 34.07 -12.30
C PRO A 163 10.58 35.30 -11.78
N ASP A 164 11.80 35.45 -12.27
CA ASP A 164 12.59 36.67 -12.04
C ASP A 164 11.75 37.86 -12.49
N ILE A 165 11.20 38.57 -11.52
CA ILE A 165 10.58 39.88 -11.76
C ILE A 165 11.77 40.84 -11.90
N THR A 166 12.28 40.95 -13.11
CA THR A 166 13.16 42.04 -13.47
C THR A 166 12.26 43.28 -13.67
N ILE A 167 12.41 44.27 -12.76
CA ILE A 167 11.82 45.61 -12.86
C ILE A 167 12.66 46.43 -13.82
#